data_fd5cfe06037df9406554471f158cf765
#
_entry.id   fd5cfe06037df9406554471f158cf765
#
_cell.length_a   1.000
_cell.length_b   1.000
_cell.length_c   1.000
_cell.angle_alpha   90.00
_cell.angle_beta   90.00
_cell.angle_gamma   90.00
#
_symmetry.space_group_name_H-M   'P 1'
#
loop_
_entity.id
_entity.type
_entity.pdbx_description
1 polymer ?
#
loop_
_entity_poly.entity_id
_entity_poly.type
_entity_poly.pdbx_seq_one_letter_code
_entity_poly.pdbx_strand_id
1 'polypeptide(L)'
;MTRVDMTETGNGGAREQRRTGSRVRSVLDRWRHDPGVWRRGTLLAASAVLLALLMVFHAQIPNKIGNLGSLTETFLPWLGVFIPVILVAAVLRRSATALIAALLPGVIWLNFFGGLVTDKSGAGGDLMVVSHNVNADNPDPEGTARRIAGSGADVVALEELKPGMVPVYERALADTYPYHSVQGTVGLWSKHPMSDSRPVDIRLGWTRAMRATVTVPQGEVAVYVAHLPSVRVKLNAGFTANQRDDSADALGEAIVREELGKVILLGDLNGTMNDRSLNAVTSQMRSTQGAAGDGMGFSWPAAFPMTRIDQILVKGVEPVASWTLPATESDHLPIAARVTL
;
A
#
# COMPACT_ATOMS: atom_id res chain seq x y z
N MET A 1 58.46 -74.61 24.58
CA MET A 1 58.45 -74.04 23.22
C MET A 1 57.02 -74.22 22.69
N THR A 2 56.24 -73.21 22.73
CA THR A 2 54.98 -73.17 21.92
C THR A 2 54.53 -71.70 21.87
N ARG A 3 54.61 -71.14 20.71
CA ARG A 3 54.22 -69.77 20.37
C ARG A 3 52.72 -69.69 20.24
N VAL A 4 52.03 -68.74 20.90
CA VAL A 4 50.66 -68.46 20.74
C VAL A 4 50.58 -67.21 19.85
N ASP A 5 49.89 -67.39 18.75
CA ASP A 5 49.61 -66.34 17.74
C ASP A 5 48.31 -65.58 18.17
N MET A 6 48.42 -64.28 18.32
CA MET A 6 47.26 -63.42 18.56
C MET A 6 46.83 -62.75 17.25
N THR A 7 45.77 -63.23 16.66
CA THR A 7 45.14 -62.70 15.47
C THR A 7 44.20 -61.54 15.82
N GLU A 8 44.27 -60.55 15.01
CA GLU A 8 43.51 -59.28 14.92
C GLU A 8 42.00 -59.44 15.03
N THR A 9 41.41 -58.62 15.89
CA THR A 9 40.01 -58.24 15.78
C THR A 9 39.92 -56.71 15.91
N GLY A 10 39.62 -56.01 14.82
CA GLY A 10 39.36 -54.59 14.90
C GLY A 10 39.45 -53.82 13.60
N ASN A 11 38.61 -54.08 12.61
CA ASN A 11 38.51 -53.15 11.47
C ASN A 11 37.13 -53.22 10.73
N GLY A 12 36.04 -53.56 11.43
CA GLY A 12 34.69 -53.59 10.82
C GLY A 12 33.94 -52.23 10.86
N GLY A 13 34.08 -51.50 11.98
CA GLY A 13 33.27 -50.32 12.24
C GLY A 13 33.63 -49.06 11.41
N ALA A 14 34.90 -48.89 11.07
CA ALA A 14 35.35 -47.69 10.32
C ALA A 14 35.03 -47.74 8.81
N ARG A 15 34.80 -48.92 8.26
CA ARG A 15 34.39 -49.08 6.84
C ARG A 15 32.92 -48.84 6.60
N GLU A 16 32.05 -49.08 7.60
CA GLU A 16 30.62 -48.91 7.46
C GLU A 16 30.18 -47.43 7.61
N GLN A 17 30.83 -46.68 8.52
CA GLN A 17 30.58 -45.22 8.64
C GLN A 17 31.10 -44.42 7.42
N ARG A 18 32.18 -44.86 6.77
CA ARG A 18 32.63 -44.23 5.51
C ARG A 18 31.73 -44.54 4.33
N ARG A 19 31.03 -45.66 4.28
CA ARG A 19 30.06 -46.03 3.22
C ARG A 19 28.77 -45.28 3.31
N THR A 20 28.24 -44.99 4.50
CA THR A 20 27.03 -44.19 4.69
C THR A 20 27.24 -42.71 4.41
N GLY A 21 28.37 -42.13 4.85
CA GLY A 21 28.72 -40.73 4.53
C GLY A 21 28.95 -40.48 3.03
N SER A 22 29.49 -41.49 2.31
CA SER A 22 29.70 -41.43 0.86
C SER A 22 28.39 -41.53 0.07
N ARG A 23 27.42 -42.32 0.54
CA ARG A 23 26.09 -42.45 -0.09
C ARG A 23 25.23 -41.19 0.07
N VAL A 24 25.24 -40.56 1.24
CA VAL A 24 24.52 -39.30 1.47
C VAL A 24 25.16 -38.18 0.64
N ARG A 25 26.48 -38.07 0.59
CA ARG A 25 27.17 -37.11 -0.29
C ARG A 25 26.88 -37.36 -1.77
N SER A 26 26.87 -38.60 -2.23
CA SER A 26 26.57 -38.94 -3.63
C SER A 26 25.09 -38.71 -4.02
N VAL A 27 24.17 -38.77 -3.06
CA VAL A 27 22.77 -38.40 -3.28
C VAL A 27 22.62 -36.90 -3.36
N LEU A 28 23.27 -36.15 -2.46
CA LEU A 28 23.28 -34.66 -2.49
C LEU A 28 24.00 -34.13 -3.74
N ASP A 29 25.09 -34.76 -4.17
CA ASP A 29 25.79 -34.38 -5.39
C ASP A 29 25.00 -34.76 -6.64
N ARG A 30 24.24 -35.85 -6.67
CA ARG A 30 23.29 -36.17 -7.74
C ARG A 30 22.13 -35.18 -7.79
N TRP A 31 21.61 -34.74 -6.66
CA TRP A 31 20.58 -33.70 -6.59
C TRP A 31 21.08 -32.34 -7.09
N ARG A 32 22.35 -32.03 -6.81
CA ARG A 32 22.99 -30.80 -7.30
C ARG A 32 23.34 -30.81 -8.81
N HIS A 33 23.58 -31.97 -9.40
CA HIS A 33 24.03 -32.15 -10.77
C HIS A 33 23.07 -32.96 -11.62
N ASP A 34 21.76 -32.86 -11.37
CA ASP A 34 20.76 -33.54 -12.18
C ASP A 34 20.83 -33.00 -13.64
N PRO A 35 21.16 -33.86 -14.63
CA PRO A 35 21.34 -33.45 -16.02
C PRO A 35 20.04 -33.03 -16.73
N GLY A 36 18.87 -33.32 -16.16
CA GLY A 36 17.56 -33.06 -16.76
C GLY A 36 17.05 -31.62 -16.53
N VAL A 37 16.74 -30.89 -17.61
CA VAL A 37 16.15 -29.53 -17.55
C VAL A 37 14.86 -29.46 -16.76
N TRP A 38 14.15 -30.58 -16.63
CA TRP A 38 12.90 -30.70 -15.85
C TRP A 38 13.11 -30.92 -14.37
N ARG A 39 14.25 -31.46 -13.94
CA ARG A 39 14.57 -31.71 -12.52
C ARG A 39 15.49 -30.65 -11.93
N ARG A 40 16.14 -29.86 -12.79
CA ARG A 40 16.91 -28.70 -12.34
C ARG A 40 15.98 -27.62 -11.81
N GLY A 41 16.31 -27.00 -10.68
CA GLY A 41 15.57 -25.84 -10.16
C GLY A 41 14.21 -26.14 -9.55
N THR A 42 13.96 -27.36 -9.04
CA THR A 42 12.71 -27.69 -8.31
C THR A 42 12.50 -26.76 -7.10
N LEU A 43 13.55 -26.34 -6.41
CA LEU A 43 13.46 -25.35 -5.34
C LEU A 43 13.04 -23.98 -5.85
N LEU A 44 13.51 -23.54 -7.03
CA LEU A 44 13.06 -22.29 -7.65
C LEU A 44 11.59 -22.39 -8.08
N ALA A 45 11.18 -23.52 -8.61
CA ALA A 45 9.78 -23.76 -8.95
C ALA A 45 8.89 -23.75 -7.70
N ALA A 46 9.32 -24.41 -6.62
CA ALA A 46 8.61 -24.37 -5.34
C ALA A 46 8.53 -22.94 -4.77
N SER A 47 9.62 -22.15 -4.87
CA SER A 47 9.63 -20.74 -4.46
C SER A 47 8.66 -19.89 -5.29
N ALA A 48 8.56 -20.14 -6.60
CA ALA A 48 7.60 -19.45 -7.47
C ALA A 48 6.16 -19.77 -7.08
N VAL A 49 5.85 -21.05 -6.82
CA VAL A 49 4.52 -21.47 -6.35
C VAL A 49 4.22 -20.86 -4.98
N LEU A 50 5.17 -20.88 -4.05
CA LEU A 50 4.98 -20.26 -2.73
C LEU A 50 4.75 -18.75 -2.83
N LEU A 51 5.47 -18.05 -3.69
CA LEU A 51 5.25 -16.62 -3.98
C LEU A 51 3.83 -16.38 -4.52
N ALA A 52 3.39 -17.19 -5.46
CA ALA A 52 2.04 -17.13 -6.01
C ALA A 52 0.96 -17.35 -4.93
N LEU A 53 1.14 -18.37 -4.10
CA LEU A 53 0.24 -18.65 -2.97
C LEU A 53 0.21 -17.49 -1.96
N LEU A 54 1.38 -16.92 -1.65
CA LEU A 54 1.47 -15.75 -0.78
C LEU A 54 0.68 -14.57 -1.35
N MET A 55 0.78 -14.31 -2.67
CA MET A 55 0.04 -13.23 -3.33
C MET A 55 -1.47 -13.50 -3.35
N VAL A 56 -1.92 -14.73 -3.60
CA VAL A 56 -3.35 -15.08 -3.63
C VAL A 56 -3.97 -15.07 -2.23
N PHE A 57 -3.24 -15.57 -1.24
CA PHE A 57 -3.74 -15.74 0.11
C PHE A 57 -3.28 -14.65 1.08
N HIS A 58 -2.79 -13.49 0.59
CA HIS A 58 -2.34 -12.39 1.44
C HIS A 58 -3.39 -11.95 2.47
N ALA A 59 -4.66 -11.88 2.06
CA ALA A 59 -5.77 -11.47 2.92
C ALA A 59 -6.08 -12.47 4.07
N GLN A 60 -5.57 -13.70 4.04
CA GLN A 60 -5.71 -14.69 5.11
C GLN A 60 -4.57 -14.62 6.15
N ILE A 61 -3.53 -13.84 5.90
CA ILE A 61 -2.43 -13.67 6.86
C ILE A 61 -2.95 -12.91 8.08
N PRO A 62 -2.88 -13.49 9.29
CA PRO A 62 -3.46 -12.85 10.47
C PRO A 62 -2.66 -11.63 10.94
N ASN A 63 -3.38 -10.59 11.38
CA ASN A 63 -2.76 -9.40 12.01
C ASN A 63 -2.41 -9.62 13.49
N LYS A 64 -2.84 -10.74 14.09
CA LYS A 64 -2.58 -11.05 15.51
C LYS A 64 -1.10 -11.20 15.85
N ILE A 65 -0.24 -11.44 14.87
CA ILE A 65 1.21 -11.59 15.03
C ILE A 65 1.88 -10.43 14.29
N GLY A 66 2.28 -9.38 15.02
CA GLY A 66 3.09 -8.25 14.51
C GLY A 66 2.49 -7.50 13.31
N ASN A 67 1.17 -7.56 13.09
CA ASN A 67 0.49 -6.98 11.93
C ASN A 67 1.00 -7.48 10.57
N LEU A 68 1.45 -8.74 10.49
CA LEU A 68 2.02 -9.32 9.28
C LEU A 68 1.07 -9.28 8.07
N GLY A 69 -0.24 -9.41 8.29
CA GLY A 69 -1.24 -9.28 7.23
C GLY A 69 -1.17 -7.90 6.60
N SER A 70 -1.36 -6.84 7.38
CA SER A 70 -1.30 -5.44 6.89
C SER A 70 0.05 -5.09 6.31
N LEU A 71 1.15 -5.57 6.89
CA LEU A 71 2.49 -5.39 6.31
C LEU A 71 2.58 -6.01 4.92
N THR A 72 2.10 -7.24 4.75
CA THR A 72 2.09 -7.93 3.46
C THR A 72 1.20 -7.20 2.45
N GLU A 73 0.01 -6.75 2.86
CA GLU A 73 -0.94 -6.01 2.03
C GLU A 73 -0.39 -4.65 1.57
N THR A 74 0.33 -3.95 2.46
CA THR A 74 0.98 -2.68 2.16
C THR A 74 2.08 -2.83 1.11
N PHE A 75 2.91 -3.87 1.23
CA PHE A 75 4.04 -4.13 0.33
C PHE A 75 3.77 -5.20 -0.73
N LEU A 76 2.51 -5.55 -0.95
CA LEU A 76 2.11 -6.59 -1.91
C LEU A 76 2.65 -6.35 -3.34
N PRO A 77 2.68 -5.11 -3.90
CA PRO A 77 3.25 -4.86 -5.21
C PRO A 77 4.73 -5.26 -5.33
N TRP A 78 5.49 -5.12 -4.25
CA TRP A 78 6.93 -5.42 -4.21
C TRP A 78 7.26 -6.91 -4.26
N LEU A 79 6.30 -7.78 -3.99
CA LEU A 79 6.46 -9.21 -4.23
C LEU A 79 6.75 -9.52 -5.70
N GLY A 80 6.34 -8.64 -6.62
CA GLY A 80 6.65 -8.73 -8.04
C GLY A 80 8.15 -8.70 -8.36
N VAL A 81 8.99 -8.08 -7.51
CA VAL A 81 10.45 -8.03 -7.71
C VAL A 81 11.10 -9.41 -7.66
N PHE A 82 10.49 -10.35 -6.92
CA PHE A 82 11.00 -11.73 -6.87
C PHE A 82 10.78 -12.50 -8.17
N ILE A 83 9.83 -12.09 -9.02
CA ILE A 83 9.52 -12.77 -10.29
C ILE A 83 10.73 -12.71 -11.24
N PRO A 84 11.27 -11.53 -11.62
CA PRO A 84 12.46 -11.47 -12.46
C PRO A 84 13.69 -12.14 -11.81
N VAL A 85 13.83 -12.10 -10.49
CA VAL A 85 14.91 -12.80 -9.78
C VAL A 85 14.80 -14.30 -9.99
N ILE A 86 13.61 -14.89 -9.82
CA ILE A 86 13.36 -16.31 -10.07
C ILE A 86 13.58 -16.65 -11.56
N LEU A 87 13.13 -15.80 -12.50
CA LEU A 87 13.32 -15.99 -13.93
C LEU A 87 14.82 -16.02 -14.30
N VAL A 88 15.59 -15.05 -13.84
CA VAL A 88 17.06 -15.02 -14.07
C VAL A 88 17.72 -16.26 -13.50
N ALA A 89 17.40 -16.63 -12.25
CA ALA A 89 17.95 -17.84 -11.62
C ALA A 89 17.55 -19.12 -12.38
N ALA A 90 16.33 -19.19 -12.90
CA ALA A 90 15.84 -20.32 -13.70
C ALA A 90 16.57 -20.43 -15.04
N VAL A 91 16.85 -19.31 -15.71
CA VAL A 91 17.67 -19.25 -16.94
C VAL A 91 19.10 -19.72 -16.67
N LEU A 92 19.76 -19.16 -15.63
CA LEU A 92 21.12 -19.55 -15.24
C LEU A 92 21.23 -21.04 -14.90
N ARG A 93 20.21 -21.62 -14.28
CA ARG A 93 20.14 -23.06 -14.00
C ARG A 93 19.63 -23.90 -15.17
N ARG A 94 19.23 -23.27 -16.27
CA ARG A 94 18.64 -23.93 -17.44
C ARG A 94 17.45 -24.86 -17.04
N SER A 95 16.54 -24.34 -16.20
CA SER A 95 15.42 -25.08 -15.65
C SER A 95 14.11 -24.69 -16.34
N ALA A 96 13.57 -25.58 -17.15
CA ALA A 96 12.25 -25.40 -17.76
C ALA A 96 11.13 -25.36 -16.71
N THR A 97 11.21 -26.22 -15.69
CA THR A 97 10.20 -26.28 -14.61
C THR A 97 10.10 -24.95 -13.85
N ALA A 98 11.25 -24.35 -13.50
CA ALA A 98 11.26 -23.07 -12.78
C ALA A 98 10.77 -21.91 -13.67
N LEU A 99 11.09 -21.90 -14.97
CA LEU A 99 10.59 -20.92 -15.93
C LEU A 99 9.06 -20.98 -16.05
N ILE A 100 8.51 -22.19 -16.21
CA ILE A 100 7.05 -22.38 -16.28
C ILE A 100 6.39 -22.00 -14.96
N ALA A 101 6.95 -22.42 -13.81
CA ALA A 101 6.40 -22.08 -12.51
C ALA A 101 6.40 -20.57 -12.23
N ALA A 102 7.40 -19.83 -12.72
CA ALA A 102 7.48 -18.38 -12.57
C ALA A 102 6.39 -17.60 -13.33
N LEU A 103 5.74 -18.22 -14.33
CA LEU A 103 4.60 -17.62 -15.01
C LEU A 103 3.42 -17.43 -14.05
N LEU A 104 3.25 -18.34 -13.08
CA LEU A 104 2.13 -18.27 -12.14
C LEU A 104 2.12 -16.98 -11.30
N PRO A 105 3.16 -16.65 -10.51
CA PRO A 105 3.20 -15.37 -9.80
C PRO A 105 3.22 -14.17 -10.77
N GLY A 106 3.77 -14.32 -11.98
CA GLY A 106 3.75 -13.28 -13.01
C GLY A 106 2.33 -12.92 -13.45
N VAL A 107 1.50 -13.89 -13.76
CA VAL A 107 0.10 -13.69 -14.14
C VAL A 107 -0.71 -13.10 -12.98
N ILE A 108 -0.50 -13.61 -11.75
CA ILE A 108 -1.19 -13.10 -10.57
C ILE A 108 -0.81 -11.64 -10.32
N TRP A 109 0.47 -11.31 -10.40
CA TRP A 109 0.95 -9.94 -10.20
C TRP A 109 0.39 -8.98 -11.26
N LEU A 110 0.39 -9.39 -12.52
CA LEU A 110 -0.20 -8.60 -13.61
C LEU A 110 -1.72 -8.43 -13.44
N ASN A 111 -2.41 -9.42 -12.91
CA ASN A 111 -3.83 -9.31 -12.60
C ASN A 111 -4.10 -8.26 -11.50
N PHE A 112 -3.29 -8.23 -10.44
CA PHE A 112 -3.45 -7.27 -9.34
C PHE A 112 -2.97 -5.86 -9.71
N PHE A 113 -1.84 -5.75 -10.40
CA PHE A 113 -1.10 -4.49 -10.54
C PHE A 113 -0.87 -4.06 -12.00
N GLY A 114 -1.18 -4.89 -12.98
CA GLY A 114 -0.97 -4.57 -14.39
C GLY A 114 -1.66 -3.28 -14.82
N GLY A 115 -2.85 -3.02 -14.27
CA GLY A 115 -3.55 -1.76 -14.49
C GLY A 115 -2.90 -0.53 -13.85
N LEU A 116 -1.99 -0.70 -12.88
CA LEU A 116 -1.29 0.40 -12.22
C LEU A 116 0.06 0.75 -12.88
N VAL A 117 0.54 -0.06 -13.81
CA VAL A 117 1.80 0.22 -14.54
C VAL A 117 1.56 0.85 -15.92
N THR A 118 0.30 1.15 -16.24
CA THR A 118 -0.09 1.82 -17.49
C THR A 118 -0.68 3.19 -17.17
N ASP A 119 -0.36 4.18 -18.00
CA ASP A 119 -1.03 5.48 -17.96
C ASP A 119 -2.49 5.32 -18.45
N LYS A 120 -3.43 5.71 -17.60
CA LYS A 120 -4.88 5.72 -17.86
C LYS A 120 -5.46 7.13 -17.74
N SER A 121 -4.58 8.14 -17.62
CA SER A 121 -5.00 9.52 -17.47
C SER A 121 -5.68 10.04 -18.73
N GLY A 122 -6.80 10.71 -18.53
CA GLY A 122 -7.54 11.44 -19.57
C GLY A 122 -7.32 12.94 -19.48
N ALA A 123 -7.79 13.65 -20.50
CA ALA A 123 -7.86 15.11 -20.52
C ALA A 123 -9.23 15.60 -20.00
N GLY A 124 -9.26 16.80 -19.41
CA GLY A 124 -10.49 17.41 -18.89
C GLY A 124 -10.71 17.15 -17.41
N GLY A 125 -11.99 17.14 -17.00
CA GLY A 125 -12.42 17.06 -15.61
C GLY A 125 -12.99 18.41 -15.12
N ASP A 126 -13.96 18.34 -14.23
CA ASP A 126 -14.69 19.50 -13.72
C ASP A 126 -14.11 20.03 -12.41
N LEU A 127 -13.40 19.15 -11.68
CA LEU A 127 -12.87 19.45 -10.36
C LEU A 127 -11.51 18.79 -10.18
N MET A 128 -10.54 19.57 -9.73
CA MET A 128 -9.22 19.07 -9.31
C MET A 128 -9.13 19.05 -7.77
N VAL A 129 -8.83 17.91 -7.21
CA VAL A 129 -8.69 17.71 -5.76
C VAL A 129 -7.27 17.26 -5.39
N VAL A 130 -6.80 17.71 -4.23
CA VAL A 130 -5.50 17.34 -3.65
C VAL A 130 -5.70 16.88 -2.22
N SER A 131 -4.98 15.83 -1.82
CA SER A 131 -4.84 15.40 -0.43
C SER A 131 -3.37 15.38 -0.05
N HIS A 132 -3.07 15.82 1.16
CA HIS A 132 -1.69 15.84 1.66
C HIS A 132 -1.62 15.71 3.18
N ASN A 133 -1.05 14.61 3.65
CA ASN A 133 -0.55 14.54 5.01
C ASN A 133 0.66 15.46 5.12
N VAL A 134 0.52 16.58 5.82
CA VAL A 134 1.54 17.64 5.88
C VAL A 134 2.65 17.36 6.88
N ASN A 135 2.59 16.24 7.60
CA ASN A 135 3.44 15.89 8.73
C ASN A 135 3.30 16.88 9.91
N ALA A 136 2.89 16.37 11.05
CA ALA A 136 2.71 17.16 12.26
C ALA A 136 3.98 17.92 12.68
N ASP A 137 5.17 17.43 12.34
CA ASP A 137 6.47 18.04 12.64
C ASP A 137 7.11 18.75 11.42
N ASN A 138 6.28 19.15 10.43
CA ASN A 138 6.73 19.85 9.22
C ASN A 138 7.56 21.09 9.57
N PRO A 139 8.81 21.19 9.11
CA PRO A 139 9.68 22.34 9.40
C PRO A 139 9.33 23.59 8.59
N ASP A 140 8.60 23.49 7.47
CA ASP A 140 8.20 24.60 6.61
C ASP A 140 6.72 24.50 6.21
N PRO A 141 5.78 24.73 7.13
CA PRO A 141 4.35 24.66 6.85
C PRO A 141 3.88 25.73 5.85
N GLU A 142 4.49 26.92 5.86
CA GLU A 142 4.14 27.99 4.93
C GLU A 142 4.59 27.67 3.49
N GLY A 143 5.81 27.15 3.31
CA GLY A 143 6.30 26.71 2.01
C GLY A 143 5.51 25.52 1.47
N THR A 144 5.12 24.58 2.34
CA THR A 144 4.23 23.47 2.00
C THR A 144 2.89 23.98 1.50
N ALA A 145 2.24 24.91 2.24
CA ALA A 145 0.97 25.51 1.82
C ALA A 145 1.07 26.21 0.47
N ARG A 146 2.13 27.00 0.24
CA ARG A 146 2.35 27.68 -1.06
C ARG A 146 2.53 26.69 -2.22
N ARG A 147 3.26 25.60 -2.02
CA ARG A 147 3.42 24.55 -3.06
C ARG A 147 2.08 23.89 -3.39
N ILE A 148 1.26 23.61 -2.37
CA ILE A 148 -0.07 23.05 -2.57
C ILE A 148 -0.99 24.05 -3.29
N ALA A 149 -1.02 25.32 -2.90
CA ALA A 149 -1.76 26.36 -3.62
C ALA A 149 -1.33 26.49 -5.09
N GLY A 150 -0.02 26.38 -5.35
CA GLY A 150 0.56 26.39 -6.69
C GLY A 150 0.17 25.20 -7.57
N SER A 151 -0.41 24.14 -7.02
CA SER A 151 -0.91 22.98 -7.78
C SER A 151 -2.11 23.33 -8.68
N GLY A 152 -2.82 24.42 -8.34
CA GLY A 152 -4.03 24.84 -9.04
C GLY A 152 -5.29 24.09 -8.62
N ALA A 153 -5.23 23.19 -7.64
CA ALA A 153 -6.37 22.41 -7.15
C ALA A 153 -7.56 23.31 -6.78
N ASP A 154 -8.76 22.81 -6.95
CA ASP A 154 -10.00 23.50 -6.56
C ASP A 154 -10.39 23.19 -5.10
N VAL A 155 -10.03 22.00 -4.66
CA VAL A 155 -10.26 21.52 -3.28
C VAL A 155 -8.99 20.86 -2.76
N VAL A 156 -8.60 21.20 -1.53
CA VAL A 156 -7.40 20.70 -0.85
C VAL A 156 -7.77 20.16 0.50
N ALA A 157 -7.42 18.90 0.75
CA ALA A 157 -7.47 18.26 2.06
C ALA A 157 -6.07 18.21 2.66
N LEU A 158 -5.95 18.57 3.94
CA LEU A 158 -4.70 18.47 4.70
C LEU A 158 -4.93 17.63 5.96
N GLU A 159 -4.01 16.73 6.23
CA GLU A 159 -3.98 15.84 7.38
C GLU A 159 -2.75 16.14 8.26
N GLU A 160 -2.78 15.71 9.50
CA GLU A 160 -1.75 15.96 10.54
C GLU A 160 -1.55 17.44 10.90
N LEU A 161 -2.61 18.22 10.82
CA LEU A 161 -2.58 19.62 11.25
C LEU A 161 -2.43 19.72 12.77
N LYS A 162 -1.30 20.26 13.25
CA LYS A 162 -1.16 20.65 14.66
C LYS A 162 -1.93 21.93 14.94
N PRO A 163 -2.67 22.03 16.06
CA PRO A 163 -3.46 23.23 16.39
C PRO A 163 -2.66 24.54 16.32
N GLY A 164 -1.39 24.53 16.75
CA GLY A 164 -0.51 25.70 16.69
C GLY A 164 -0.06 26.09 15.28
N MET A 165 -0.16 25.18 14.28
CA MET A 165 0.23 25.41 12.89
C MET A 165 -0.97 25.75 11.99
N VAL A 166 -2.19 25.48 12.41
CA VAL A 166 -3.42 25.78 11.63
C VAL A 166 -3.44 27.23 11.15
N PRO A 167 -3.16 28.27 11.99
CA PRO A 167 -3.17 29.66 11.52
C PRO A 167 -2.13 29.96 10.44
N VAL A 168 -1.05 29.17 10.32
CA VAL A 168 -0.04 29.34 9.26
C VAL A 168 -0.62 28.87 7.92
N TYR A 169 -1.24 27.67 7.91
CA TYR A 169 -1.91 27.13 6.73
C TYR A 169 -3.08 28.03 6.28
N GLU A 170 -3.93 28.48 7.23
CA GLU A 170 -5.04 29.38 6.93
C GLU A 170 -4.58 30.66 6.23
N ARG A 171 -3.56 31.36 6.77
CA ARG A 171 -3.01 32.55 6.15
C ARG A 171 -2.36 32.29 4.79
N ALA A 172 -1.59 31.22 4.67
CA ALA A 172 -0.86 30.93 3.44
C ALA A 172 -1.77 30.47 2.28
N LEU A 173 -2.95 29.94 2.60
CA LEU A 173 -3.93 29.44 1.63
C LEU A 173 -5.08 30.44 1.36
N ALA A 174 -5.24 31.49 2.19
CA ALA A 174 -6.41 32.41 2.16
C ALA A 174 -6.67 33.06 0.79
N ASP A 175 -5.61 33.51 0.11
CA ASP A 175 -5.73 34.19 -1.20
C ASP A 175 -6.25 33.27 -2.30
N THR A 176 -5.97 31.95 -2.18
CA THR A 176 -6.35 30.96 -3.19
C THR A 176 -7.66 30.25 -2.84
N TYR A 177 -7.91 30.01 -1.55
CA TYR A 177 -9.05 29.24 -1.05
C TYR A 177 -9.85 30.05 -0.02
N PRO A 178 -10.85 30.82 -0.47
CA PRO A 178 -11.67 31.67 0.39
C PRO A 178 -12.54 30.89 1.37
N TYR A 179 -12.79 29.60 1.10
CA TYR A 179 -13.61 28.74 1.96
C TYR A 179 -12.75 27.67 2.58
N HIS A 180 -12.79 27.54 3.90
CA HIS A 180 -12.09 26.46 4.60
C HIS A 180 -12.77 26.08 5.90
N SER A 181 -12.47 24.90 6.38
CA SER A 181 -12.84 24.40 7.70
C SER A 181 -11.82 23.42 8.21
N VAL A 182 -11.50 23.50 9.50
CA VAL A 182 -10.60 22.58 10.20
C VAL A 182 -11.34 21.90 11.32
N GLN A 183 -11.23 20.58 11.40
CA GLN A 183 -11.85 19.75 12.42
C GLN A 183 -10.79 18.84 13.05
N GLY A 184 -10.35 19.16 14.27
CA GLY A 184 -9.27 18.43 14.92
C GLY A 184 -7.93 18.57 14.19
N THR A 185 -7.44 17.47 13.60
CA THR A 185 -6.17 17.44 12.88
C THR A 185 -6.31 17.30 11.36
N VAL A 186 -7.52 17.47 10.85
CA VAL A 186 -7.80 17.46 9.40
C VAL A 186 -8.50 18.74 8.99
N GLY A 187 -8.27 19.19 7.75
CA GLY A 187 -8.87 20.40 7.24
C GLY A 187 -9.15 20.31 5.75
N LEU A 188 -10.13 21.11 5.31
CA LEU A 188 -10.55 21.21 3.92
C LEU A 188 -10.53 22.68 3.50
N TRP A 189 -9.91 22.97 2.39
CA TRP A 189 -9.85 24.28 1.72
C TRP A 189 -10.45 24.17 0.34
N SER A 190 -11.23 25.17 -0.07
CA SER A 190 -11.94 25.14 -1.34
C SER A 190 -11.98 26.55 -2.00
N LYS A 191 -11.88 26.57 -3.33
CA LYS A 191 -12.22 27.74 -4.16
C LYS A 191 -13.74 27.96 -4.26
N HIS A 192 -14.52 26.90 -3.97
CA HIS A 192 -15.96 26.89 -4.08
C HIS A 192 -16.63 26.99 -2.71
N PRO A 193 -17.88 27.52 -2.64
CA PRO A 193 -18.62 27.59 -1.38
C PRO A 193 -18.71 26.23 -0.68
N MET A 194 -18.56 26.27 0.65
CA MET A 194 -18.68 25.12 1.51
C MET A 194 -19.79 25.30 2.52
N SER A 195 -20.50 24.22 2.84
CA SER A 195 -21.56 24.14 3.86
C SER A 195 -21.49 22.81 4.59
N ASP A 196 -22.28 22.68 5.65
CA ASP A 196 -22.43 21.45 6.44
C ASP A 196 -21.08 20.79 6.81
N SER A 197 -20.13 21.64 7.22
CA SER A 197 -18.85 21.17 7.70
C SER A 197 -18.96 20.66 9.13
N ARG A 198 -18.63 19.38 9.36
CA ARG A 198 -18.73 18.73 10.65
C ARG A 198 -17.69 17.62 10.84
N PRO A 199 -17.32 17.31 12.10
CA PRO A 199 -16.49 16.14 12.38
C PRO A 199 -17.24 14.85 12.01
N VAL A 200 -16.46 13.83 11.63
CA VAL A 200 -16.91 12.46 11.48
C VAL A 200 -16.26 11.63 12.58
N ASP A 201 -17.07 10.98 13.40
CA ASP A 201 -16.57 10.12 14.47
C ASP A 201 -16.08 8.78 13.88
N ILE A 202 -14.79 8.58 13.92
CA ILE A 202 -14.10 7.34 13.51
C ILE A 202 -13.63 6.54 14.72
N ARG A 203 -14.30 6.67 15.87
CA ARG A 203 -14.07 5.90 17.12
C ARG A 203 -12.69 6.04 17.74
N LEU A 204 -12.04 7.21 17.59
CA LEU A 204 -10.71 7.47 18.14
C LEU A 204 -10.73 8.30 19.44
N GLY A 205 -11.88 8.86 19.82
CA GLY A 205 -11.99 9.76 20.97
C GLY A 205 -11.48 11.18 20.73
N TRP A 206 -10.98 11.49 19.53
CA TRP A 206 -10.57 12.80 19.04
C TRP A 206 -10.71 12.89 17.52
N THR A 207 -10.89 14.11 17.00
CA THR A 207 -11.28 14.30 15.60
C THR A 207 -10.08 14.14 14.65
N ARG A 208 -10.18 13.17 13.75
CA ARG A 208 -9.26 12.91 12.63
C ARG A 208 -9.99 12.65 11.32
N ALA A 209 -11.30 12.93 11.29
CA ALA A 209 -12.06 12.90 10.06
C ALA A 209 -13.14 14.00 10.08
N MET A 210 -13.45 14.51 8.91
CA MET A 210 -14.49 15.51 8.72
C MET A 210 -15.25 15.26 7.42
N ARG A 211 -16.43 15.89 7.32
CA ARG A 211 -17.24 15.96 6.12
C ARG A 211 -17.62 17.42 5.87
N ALA A 212 -17.61 17.84 4.61
CA ALA A 212 -18.23 19.11 4.19
C ALA A 212 -18.94 18.92 2.84
N THR A 213 -19.92 19.77 2.55
CA THR A 213 -20.53 19.91 1.21
C THR A 213 -19.78 21.00 0.46
N VAL A 214 -19.28 20.69 -0.73
CA VAL A 214 -18.71 21.66 -1.67
C VAL A 214 -19.71 21.89 -2.80
N THR A 215 -20.08 23.15 -3.04
CA THR A 215 -21.05 23.52 -4.07
C THR A 215 -20.30 24.04 -5.29
N VAL A 216 -20.29 23.26 -6.36
CA VAL A 216 -19.67 23.59 -7.64
C VAL A 216 -20.77 23.83 -8.70
N PRO A 217 -20.44 24.36 -9.89
CA PRO A 217 -21.46 24.59 -10.94
C PRO A 217 -22.23 23.34 -11.34
N GLN A 218 -21.60 22.14 -11.20
CA GLN A 218 -22.20 20.84 -11.55
C GLN A 218 -23.04 20.23 -10.40
N GLY A 219 -23.23 20.97 -9.30
CA GLY A 219 -24.03 20.55 -8.15
C GLY A 219 -23.22 20.38 -6.86
N GLU A 220 -23.80 19.72 -5.91
CA GLU A 220 -23.20 19.49 -4.59
C GLU A 220 -22.43 18.18 -4.53
N VAL A 221 -21.28 18.21 -3.85
CA VAL A 221 -20.40 17.07 -3.63
C VAL A 221 -20.12 16.95 -2.14
N ALA A 222 -20.35 15.79 -1.56
CA ALA A 222 -19.87 15.48 -0.21
C ALA A 222 -18.37 15.18 -0.26
N VAL A 223 -17.57 15.97 0.45
CA VAL A 223 -16.13 15.77 0.56
C VAL A 223 -15.81 15.33 1.98
N TYR A 224 -15.24 14.14 2.10
CA TYR A 224 -14.72 13.59 3.34
C TYR A 224 -13.20 13.75 3.37
N VAL A 225 -12.65 14.13 4.51
CA VAL A 225 -11.22 14.10 4.80
C VAL A 225 -11.01 13.18 5.98
N ALA A 226 -10.09 12.22 5.87
CA ALA A 226 -9.84 11.27 6.94
C ALA A 226 -8.34 10.93 7.07
N HIS A 227 -7.87 10.90 8.31
CA HIS A 227 -6.56 10.37 8.65
C HIS A 227 -6.71 9.19 9.62
N LEU A 228 -6.63 7.97 9.10
CA LEU A 228 -6.77 6.76 9.90
C LEU A 228 -5.48 6.48 10.71
N PRO A 229 -5.58 5.72 11.81
CA PRO A 229 -4.43 5.35 12.62
C PRO A 229 -3.36 4.61 11.82
N SER A 230 -2.08 4.96 12.05
CA SER A 230 -0.95 4.30 11.41
C SER A 230 -0.77 2.86 11.91
N VAL A 231 -0.44 1.95 10.99
CA VAL A 231 -0.05 0.58 11.32
C VAL A 231 1.44 0.56 11.66
N ARG A 232 1.74 0.33 12.94
CA ARG A 232 3.12 0.21 13.41
C ARG A 232 3.49 -1.27 13.57
N VAL A 233 4.59 -1.69 12.93
CA VAL A 233 5.16 -3.02 13.13
C VAL A 233 5.87 -3.03 14.49
N LYS A 234 5.15 -3.42 15.53
CA LYS A 234 5.72 -3.68 16.86
C LYS A 234 5.44 -5.14 17.22
N LEU A 235 6.41 -5.84 17.78
CA LEU A 235 6.27 -7.24 18.22
C LEU A 235 5.10 -7.45 19.20
N ASN A 236 4.61 -6.37 19.83
CA ASN A 236 3.48 -6.37 20.79
C ASN A 236 2.27 -5.56 20.29
N ALA A 237 2.14 -5.28 19.01
CA ALA A 237 1.24 -4.23 18.50
C ALA A 237 -0.12 -4.72 18.00
N GLY A 238 -0.65 -5.80 18.52
CA GLY A 238 -2.03 -6.21 18.21
C GLY A 238 -3.10 -5.12 18.47
N PHE A 239 -2.76 -4.07 19.19
CA PHE A 239 -3.67 -2.99 19.58
C PHE A 239 -3.88 -1.91 18.49
N THR A 240 -2.87 -1.58 17.67
CA THR A 240 -2.96 -0.46 16.71
C THR A 240 -3.67 -0.84 15.41
N ALA A 241 -3.61 -2.09 14.96
CA ALA A 241 -4.36 -2.56 13.80
C ALA A 241 -5.87 -2.54 14.07
N ASN A 242 -6.31 -2.96 15.25
CA ASN A 242 -7.72 -2.96 15.62
C ASN A 242 -8.31 -1.55 15.60
N GLN A 243 -7.57 -0.52 16.09
CA GLN A 243 -8.04 0.87 16.03
C GLN A 243 -8.22 1.37 14.59
N ARG A 244 -7.31 1.00 13.68
CA ARG A 244 -7.46 1.40 12.27
C ARG A 244 -8.65 0.69 11.63
N ASP A 245 -8.81 -0.60 11.89
CA ASP A 245 -9.90 -1.41 11.36
C ASP A 245 -11.26 -0.86 11.86
N ASP A 246 -11.40 -0.59 13.16
CA ASP A 246 -12.58 0.03 13.76
C ASP A 246 -12.87 1.43 13.17
N SER A 247 -11.80 2.20 12.89
CA SER A 247 -11.93 3.55 12.30
C SER A 247 -12.33 3.49 10.82
N ALA A 248 -11.82 2.51 10.08
CA ALA A 248 -12.19 2.29 8.68
C ALA A 248 -13.66 1.84 8.57
N ASP A 249 -14.11 0.97 9.47
CA ASP A 249 -15.51 0.55 9.54
C ASP A 249 -16.44 1.75 9.85
N ALA A 250 -16.10 2.58 10.84
CA ALA A 250 -16.88 3.78 11.18
C ALA A 250 -16.94 4.79 10.03
N LEU A 251 -15.82 5.00 9.32
CA LEU A 251 -15.78 5.83 8.12
C LEU A 251 -16.65 5.25 7.00
N GLY A 252 -16.56 3.94 6.76
CA GLY A 252 -17.40 3.24 5.80
C GLY A 252 -18.89 3.37 6.11
N GLU A 253 -19.29 3.23 7.38
CA GLU A 253 -20.67 3.46 7.84
C GLU A 253 -21.13 4.91 7.60
N ALA A 254 -20.24 5.90 7.82
CA ALA A 254 -20.57 7.30 7.57
C ALA A 254 -20.81 7.56 6.06
N ILE A 255 -20.00 6.95 5.18
CA ILE A 255 -20.15 7.07 3.72
C ILE A 255 -21.40 6.33 3.21
N VAL A 256 -21.81 5.21 3.85
CA VAL A 256 -23.09 4.53 3.54
C VAL A 256 -24.29 5.44 3.83
N ARG A 257 -24.22 6.20 4.95
CA ARG A 257 -25.31 7.12 5.37
C ARG A 257 -25.32 8.46 4.63
N GLU A 258 -24.33 8.72 3.75
CA GLU A 258 -24.28 9.96 2.97
C GLU A 258 -25.44 10.04 1.98
N GLU A 259 -26.17 11.15 2.02
CA GLU A 259 -27.37 11.38 1.21
C GLU A 259 -27.03 11.91 -0.18
N LEU A 260 -25.89 12.62 -0.33
CA LEU A 260 -25.44 13.10 -1.63
C LEU A 260 -24.93 11.95 -2.49
N GLY A 261 -25.37 11.91 -3.74
CA GLY A 261 -24.97 10.88 -4.69
C GLY A 261 -23.51 10.99 -5.16
N LYS A 262 -22.91 12.19 -5.03
CA LYS A 262 -21.52 12.45 -5.41
C LYS A 262 -20.68 12.60 -4.15
N VAL A 263 -19.72 11.68 -3.95
CA VAL A 263 -18.87 11.64 -2.77
C VAL A 263 -17.41 11.52 -3.18
N ILE A 264 -16.55 12.33 -2.55
CA ILE A 264 -15.10 12.26 -2.66
C ILE A 264 -14.52 12.06 -1.26
N LEU A 265 -13.71 11.05 -1.06
CA LEU A 265 -12.92 10.83 0.15
C LEU A 265 -11.45 11.11 -0.16
N LEU A 266 -10.85 11.98 0.64
CA LEU A 266 -9.47 12.40 0.59
C LEU A 266 -8.79 12.01 1.91
N GLY A 267 -7.55 11.57 1.86
CA GLY A 267 -6.79 11.43 3.09
C GLY A 267 -5.76 10.32 3.13
N ASP A 268 -5.01 10.34 4.23
CA ASP A 268 -4.11 9.25 4.62
C ASP A 268 -4.91 8.16 5.34
N LEU A 269 -5.23 7.11 4.61
CA LEU A 269 -5.96 5.96 5.15
C LEU A 269 -5.04 4.94 5.83
N ASN A 270 -3.73 5.19 5.84
CA ASN A 270 -2.72 4.28 6.39
C ASN A 270 -2.90 2.83 5.90
N GLY A 271 -3.34 2.69 4.65
CA GLY A 271 -3.60 1.41 4.00
C GLY A 271 -3.75 1.55 2.49
N THR A 272 -3.50 0.46 1.79
CA THR A 272 -3.64 0.38 0.33
C THR A 272 -5.02 -0.14 -0.07
N MET A 273 -5.36 -0.05 -1.36
CA MET A 273 -6.61 -0.62 -1.89
C MET A 273 -6.70 -2.15 -1.74
N ASN A 274 -5.60 -2.83 -1.44
CA ASN A 274 -5.56 -4.27 -1.20
C ASN A 274 -5.67 -4.62 0.30
N ASP A 275 -5.70 -3.61 1.18
CA ASP A 275 -5.83 -3.83 2.62
C ASP A 275 -7.27 -4.17 2.98
N ARG A 276 -7.50 -5.40 3.45
CA ARG A 276 -8.83 -5.88 3.83
C ARG A 276 -9.50 -5.03 4.92
N SER A 277 -8.73 -4.35 5.77
CA SER A 277 -9.29 -3.49 6.81
C SER A 277 -9.96 -2.23 6.25
N LEU A 278 -9.63 -1.85 5.02
CA LEU A 278 -10.31 -0.75 4.33
C LEU A 278 -11.56 -1.22 3.55
N ASN A 279 -11.94 -2.49 3.63
CA ASN A 279 -13.02 -3.05 2.81
C ASN A 279 -14.37 -2.34 3.03
N ALA A 280 -14.66 -1.86 4.24
CA ALA A 280 -15.86 -1.09 4.51
C ALA A 280 -15.95 0.21 3.67
N VAL A 281 -14.81 0.78 3.29
CA VAL A 281 -14.70 1.96 2.42
C VAL A 281 -14.53 1.55 0.96
N THR A 282 -13.57 0.67 0.66
CA THR A 282 -13.17 0.34 -0.71
C THR A 282 -14.21 -0.47 -1.48
N SER A 283 -15.12 -1.18 -0.80
CA SER A 283 -16.22 -1.90 -1.44
C SER A 283 -17.32 -0.98 -2.01
N GLN A 284 -17.38 0.29 -1.58
CA GLN A 284 -18.41 1.25 -2.01
C GLN A 284 -17.84 2.46 -2.76
N MET A 285 -16.52 2.60 -2.83
CA MET A 285 -15.83 3.71 -3.49
C MET A 285 -14.78 3.21 -4.46
N ARG A 286 -14.56 3.96 -5.53
CA ARG A 286 -13.59 3.64 -6.58
C ARG A 286 -12.32 4.47 -6.39
N SER A 287 -11.15 3.85 -6.47
CA SER A 287 -9.86 4.56 -6.42
C SER A 287 -9.64 5.35 -7.71
N THR A 288 -9.31 6.64 -7.58
CA THR A 288 -8.93 7.47 -8.72
C THR A 288 -7.64 6.98 -9.38
N GLN A 289 -6.66 6.56 -8.58
CA GLN A 289 -5.41 5.97 -9.09
C GLN A 289 -5.65 4.66 -9.82
N GLY A 290 -6.49 3.79 -9.26
CA GLY A 290 -6.85 2.53 -9.90
C GLY A 290 -7.57 2.73 -11.23
N ALA A 291 -8.41 3.75 -11.33
CA ALA A 291 -9.25 4.04 -12.49
C ALA A 291 -8.54 4.87 -13.58
N ALA A 292 -7.85 5.93 -13.20
CA ALA A 292 -7.33 6.96 -14.10
C ALA A 292 -5.91 7.43 -13.72
N GLY A 293 -5.13 6.59 -13.02
CA GLY A 293 -3.79 6.94 -12.59
C GLY A 293 -2.73 6.66 -13.65
N ASP A 294 -1.62 7.39 -13.54
CA ASP A 294 -0.35 7.09 -14.18
C ASP A 294 0.58 6.43 -13.16
N GLY A 295 1.04 5.22 -13.48
CA GLY A 295 1.93 4.44 -12.64
C GLY A 295 1.31 3.95 -11.33
N MET A 296 2.15 3.54 -10.38
CA MET A 296 1.76 3.02 -9.07
C MET A 296 1.23 4.11 -8.13
N GLY A 297 1.59 5.36 -8.36
CA GLY A 297 1.16 6.51 -7.55
C GLY A 297 1.57 6.39 -6.08
N PHE A 298 2.73 5.83 -5.78
CA PHE A 298 3.23 5.70 -4.41
C PHE A 298 3.45 7.08 -3.79
N SER A 299 3.01 7.26 -2.55
CA SER A 299 3.05 8.54 -1.85
C SER A 299 3.95 8.53 -0.61
N TRP A 300 4.25 7.35 -0.05
CA TRP A 300 5.04 7.23 1.18
C TRP A 300 6.11 6.14 1.09
N PRO A 301 7.30 6.36 1.74
CA PRO A 301 7.80 7.65 2.26
C PRO A 301 8.24 8.58 1.11
N ALA A 302 8.11 9.91 1.28
CA ALA A 302 8.36 10.87 0.21
C ALA A 302 9.78 10.79 -0.38
N ALA A 303 10.79 10.47 0.44
CA ALA A 303 12.18 10.35 0.02
C ALA A 303 12.43 9.14 -0.92
N PHE A 304 11.65 8.07 -0.80
CA PHE A 304 11.70 6.89 -1.66
C PHE A 304 10.32 6.21 -1.66
N PRO A 305 9.40 6.66 -2.49
CA PRO A 305 8.02 6.21 -2.45
C PRO A 305 7.87 4.72 -2.74
N MET A 306 7.29 3.99 -1.80
CA MET A 306 7.15 2.53 -1.85
C MET A 306 5.70 2.05 -1.73
N THR A 307 4.81 2.88 -1.16
CA THR A 307 3.42 2.50 -0.92
C THR A 307 2.50 3.68 -1.20
N ARG A 308 1.25 3.38 -1.58
CA ARG A 308 0.18 4.36 -1.69
C ARG A 308 -0.77 4.18 -0.51
N ILE A 309 -0.53 4.90 0.57
CA ILE A 309 -1.38 4.93 1.77
C ILE A 309 -2.29 6.16 1.81
N ASP A 310 -1.92 7.20 1.08
CA ASP A 310 -2.78 8.35 0.79
C ASP A 310 -3.71 8.02 -0.37
N GLN A 311 -5.01 8.26 -0.21
CA GLN A 311 -6.02 7.83 -1.15
C GLN A 311 -6.94 8.99 -1.56
N ILE A 312 -7.36 8.98 -2.82
CA ILE A 312 -8.50 9.74 -3.33
C ILE A 312 -9.49 8.72 -3.87
N LEU A 313 -10.61 8.58 -3.19
CA LEU A 313 -11.66 7.64 -3.55
C LEU A 313 -12.95 8.38 -3.90
N VAL A 314 -13.72 7.85 -4.84
CA VAL A 314 -14.93 8.50 -5.35
C VAL A 314 -16.12 7.55 -5.42
N LYS A 315 -17.33 8.11 -5.28
CA LYS A 315 -18.62 7.43 -5.50
C LYS A 315 -19.52 8.39 -6.25
N GLY A 316 -20.15 7.94 -7.34
CA GLY A 316 -20.99 8.78 -8.19
C GLY A 316 -20.24 9.89 -8.94
N VAL A 317 -18.93 9.77 -9.06
CA VAL A 317 -18.01 10.72 -9.70
C VAL A 317 -17.04 9.93 -10.58
N GLU A 318 -16.71 10.43 -11.77
CA GLU A 318 -15.82 9.72 -12.71
C GLU A 318 -14.37 10.25 -12.61
N PRO A 319 -13.39 9.42 -12.26
CA PRO A 319 -11.97 9.77 -12.30
C PRO A 319 -11.48 10.02 -13.73
N VAL A 320 -10.75 11.10 -13.93
CA VAL A 320 -10.17 11.49 -15.23
C VAL A 320 -8.65 11.36 -15.24
N ALA A 321 -7.99 11.76 -14.16
CA ALA A 321 -6.56 11.61 -13.97
C ALA A 321 -6.22 11.52 -12.48
N SER A 322 -5.15 10.80 -12.12
CA SER A 322 -4.63 10.73 -10.75
C SER A 322 -3.11 10.57 -10.78
N TRP A 323 -2.42 11.37 -9.97
CA TRP A 323 -0.96 11.42 -9.92
C TRP A 323 -0.44 11.88 -8.55
N THR A 324 0.87 11.80 -8.33
CA THR A 324 1.55 12.43 -7.20
C THR A 324 2.09 13.80 -7.59
N LEU A 325 2.06 14.76 -6.67
CA LEU A 325 2.69 16.08 -6.85
C LEU A 325 4.14 16.05 -6.34
N PRO A 326 4.95 17.06 -6.68
CA PRO A 326 6.31 17.21 -6.16
C PRO A 326 6.35 17.24 -4.63
N ALA A 327 7.42 16.69 -4.06
CA ALA A 327 7.64 16.62 -2.62
C ALA A 327 7.62 18.01 -1.96
N THR A 328 7.10 18.03 -0.75
CA THR A 328 7.18 19.15 0.19
C THR A 328 8.17 18.80 1.31
N GLU A 329 8.07 19.48 2.46
CA GLU A 329 8.83 19.12 3.66
C GLU A 329 8.11 18.05 4.54
N SER A 330 7.14 17.35 3.95
CA SER A 330 6.47 16.19 4.56
C SER A 330 7.17 14.88 4.20
N ASP A 331 6.99 13.87 5.02
CA ASP A 331 7.38 12.49 4.72
C ASP A 331 6.37 11.77 3.80
N HIS A 332 5.28 12.45 3.39
CA HIS A 332 4.36 12.03 2.35
C HIS A 332 4.48 12.90 1.10
N LEU A 333 4.25 12.33 -0.09
CA LEU A 333 4.01 13.10 -1.31
C LEU A 333 2.53 13.51 -1.36
N PRO A 334 2.21 14.75 -1.76
CA PRO A 334 0.83 15.11 -2.04
C PRO A 334 0.30 14.29 -3.22
N ILE A 335 -0.97 13.93 -3.16
CA ILE A 335 -1.65 13.23 -4.25
C ILE A 335 -2.75 14.11 -4.84
N ALA A 336 -2.96 14.01 -6.14
CA ALA A 336 -3.92 14.80 -6.88
C ALA A 336 -4.81 13.90 -7.75
N ALA A 337 -6.03 14.37 -7.99
CA ALA A 337 -6.90 13.78 -9.01
C ALA A 337 -7.74 14.86 -9.70
N ARG A 338 -8.05 14.64 -10.97
CA ARG A 338 -9.11 15.34 -11.69
C ARG A 338 -10.29 14.40 -11.87
N VAL A 339 -11.48 14.93 -11.66
CA VAL A 339 -12.72 14.17 -11.74
C VAL A 339 -13.78 14.94 -12.53
N THR A 340 -14.70 14.19 -13.14
CA THR A 340 -15.94 14.71 -13.75
C THR A 340 -17.11 14.42 -12.81
N LEU A 341 -17.94 15.41 -12.56
CA LEU A 341 -19.04 15.38 -11.59
C LEU A 341 -20.41 15.07 -12.19
#